data_db1816f1bf7266db260441d3a957e014
#
_entry.id   db1816f1bf7266db260441d3a957e014
#
_cell.length_a   1.000
_cell.length_b   1.000
_cell.length_c   1.000
_cell.angle_alpha   90.00
_cell.angle_beta   90.00
_cell.angle_gamma   90.00
#
_symmetry.space_group_name_H-M   'P 1'
#
loop_
_entity.id
_entity.type
_entity.pdbx_description
1 polymer ?
#
loop_
_entity_poly.entity_id
_entity_poly.type
_entity_poly.pdbx_seq_one_letter_code
_entity_poly.pdbx_strand_id
1 'polypeptide(L)'
;MEQRLADGEPGTAVDLAAGEGRNAVWLAEQGWQAIAVDFSEAGLAKARQLAEHRGVADRVETVLADALTYQPEAPVDLVVVAYLQLPAPMVRTVLQHAAAWLRPGGRAFIVAHDRSNHEHGYGGPPMPEVLYDLDDTVAALEGLEIETAEVAERVVETVDGPRTALDTLVIARRPTA
;
A
#
# COMPACT_ATOMS: atom_id res chain seq x y z
N MET A 1 5.38 -4.07 6.86
CA MET A 1 4.28 -4.83 6.27
C MET A 1 4.27 -6.26 6.79
N GLU A 2 5.34 -7.02 6.60
CA GLU A 2 5.42 -8.46 6.91
C GLU A 2 4.87 -8.84 8.30
N GLN A 3 5.35 -8.21 9.37
CA GLN A 3 4.93 -8.54 10.74
C GLN A 3 3.47 -8.17 11.07
N ARG A 4 2.85 -7.29 10.29
CA ARG A 4 1.51 -6.75 10.57
C ARG A 4 0.39 -7.35 9.72
N LEU A 5 0.73 -8.09 8.68
CA LEU A 5 -0.21 -8.82 7.82
C LEU A 5 -0.18 -10.34 8.01
N ALA A 6 0.70 -10.84 8.90
CA ALA A 6 0.93 -12.27 9.11
C ALA A 6 -0.28 -13.05 9.66
N ASP A 7 -1.27 -12.36 10.26
CA ASP A 7 -2.40 -13.03 10.95
C ASP A 7 -3.65 -13.20 10.07
N GLY A 8 -3.58 -12.86 8.76
CA GLY A 8 -4.70 -13.01 7.83
C GLY A 8 -4.65 -14.32 7.02
N GLU A 9 -5.78 -15.00 6.86
CA GLU A 9 -5.85 -16.08 5.87
C GLU A 9 -5.67 -15.49 4.46
N PRO A 10 -4.79 -16.08 3.62
CA PRO A 10 -4.57 -15.61 2.26
C PRO A 10 -5.86 -15.65 1.43
N GLY A 11 -6.12 -14.56 0.72
CA GLY A 11 -7.24 -14.40 -0.19
C GLY A 11 -6.79 -13.60 -1.41
N THR A 12 -7.62 -12.67 -1.90
CA THR A 12 -7.27 -11.75 -2.99
C THR A 12 -6.78 -10.43 -2.43
N ALA A 13 -5.60 -9.99 -2.88
CA ALA A 13 -5.01 -8.71 -2.49
C ALA A 13 -4.79 -7.82 -3.72
N VAL A 14 -5.05 -6.52 -3.57
CA VAL A 14 -4.66 -5.49 -4.55
C VAL A 14 -3.49 -4.69 -3.98
N ASP A 15 -2.36 -4.68 -4.68
CA ASP A 15 -1.23 -3.77 -4.45
C ASP A 15 -1.40 -2.59 -5.42
N LEU A 16 -1.89 -1.46 -4.91
CA LEU A 16 -2.26 -0.30 -5.71
C LEU A 16 -1.09 0.68 -5.79
N ALA A 17 -0.70 1.05 -7.01
CA ALA A 17 0.56 1.72 -7.34
C ALA A 17 1.77 0.83 -6.99
N ALA A 18 1.73 -0.41 -7.46
CA ALA A 18 2.65 -1.48 -7.10
C ALA A 18 4.10 -1.25 -7.57
N GLY A 19 4.32 -0.37 -8.55
CA GLY A 19 5.64 -0.12 -9.12
C GLY A 19 6.28 -1.39 -9.66
N GLU A 20 7.40 -1.80 -9.09
CA GLU A 20 8.13 -3.03 -9.44
C GLU A 20 7.55 -4.30 -8.76
N GLY A 21 6.39 -4.21 -8.08
CA GLY A 21 5.63 -5.34 -7.56
C GLY A 21 6.19 -6.01 -6.31
N ARG A 22 7.04 -5.34 -5.54
CA ARG A 22 7.69 -5.95 -4.36
C ARG A 22 6.67 -6.44 -3.32
N ASN A 23 5.63 -5.65 -3.06
CA ASN A 23 4.58 -6.03 -2.11
C ASN A 23 3.69 -7.14 -2.68
N ALA A 24 3.28 -7.04 -3.95
CA ALA A 24 2.47 -8.06 -4.61
C ALA A 24 3.17 -9.42 -4.64
N VAL A 25 4.47 -9.44 -4.99
CA VAL A 25 5.27 -10.67 -5.01
C VAL A 25 5.43 -11.24 -3.60
N TRP A 26 5.72 -10.40 -2.60
CA TRP A 26 5.79 -10.86 -1.22
C TRP A 26 4.45 -11.44 -0.74
N LEU A 27 3.32 -10.80 -1.05
CA LEU A 27 1.99 -11.34 -0.74
C LEU A 27 1.76 -12.70 -1.40
N ALA A 28 2.17 -12.85 -2.67
CA ALA A 28 2.07 -14.12 -3.39
C ALA A 28 2.93 -15.22 -2.76
N GLU A 29 4.13 -14.89 -2.25
CA GLU A 29 4.96 -15.83 -1.46
C GLU A 29 4.26 -16.26 -0.16
N GLN A 30 3.38 -15.41 0.42
CA GLN A 30 2.55 -15.75 1.58
C GLN A 30 1.24 -16.47 1.22
N GLY A 31 1.02 -16.79 -0.05
CA GLY A 31 -0.14 -17.55 -0.52
C GLY A 31 -1.30 -16.73 -1.06
N TRP A 32 -1.19 -15.39 -1.10
CA TRP A 32 -2.22 -14.51 -1.65
C TRP A 32 -2.31 -14.60 -3.17
N GLN A 33 -3.51 -14.40 -3.72
CA GLN A 33 -3.68 -14.01 -5.12
C GLN A 33 -3.51 -12.49 -5.19
N ALA A 34 -2.39 -12.02 -5.72
CA ALA A 34 -2.00 -10.63 -5.71
C ALA A 34 -2.22 -9.97 -7.08
N ILE A 35 -2.92 -8.85 -7.09
CA ILE A 35 -3.13 -8.00 -8.26
C ILE A 35 -2.25 -6.76 -8.12
N ALA A 36 -1.18 -6.69 -8.91
CA ALA A 36 -0.27 -5.55 -8.95
C ALA A 36 -0.79 -4.53 -9.97
N VAL A 37 -1.29 -3.40 -9.49
CA VAL A 37 -1.84 -2.33 -10.33
C VAL A 37 -0.87 -1.16 -10.38
N ASP A 38 -0.45 -0.76 -11.57
CA ASP A 38 0.41 0.42 -11.76
C ASP A 38 0.16 1.06 -13.13
N PHE A 39 0.42 2.36 -13.27
CA PHE A 39 0.36 3.06 -14.54
C PHE A 39 1.62 2.86 -15.40
N SER A 40 2.70 2.33 -14.82
CA SER A 40 4.00 2.13 -15.47
C SER A 40 4.13 0.69 -16.01
N GLU A 41 4.01 0.52 -17.33
CA GLU A 41 4.29 -0.78 -17.96
C GLU A 41 5.72 -1.28 -17.67
N ALA A 42 6.69 -0.37 -17.58
CA ALA A 42 8.06 -0.73 -17.23
C ALA A 42 8.17 -1.26 -15.78
N GLY A 43 7.40 -0.69 -14.84
CA GLY A 43 7.30 -1.20 -13.47
C GLY A 43 6.68 -2.59 -13.44
N LEU A 44 5.55 -2.76 -14.12
CA LEU A 44 4.84 -4.05 -14.19
C LEU A 44 5.66 -5.13 -14.91
N ALA A 45 6.47 -4.78 -15.93
CA ALA A 45 7.38 -5.74 -16.54
C ALA A 45 8.42 -6.28 -15.54
N LYS A 46 8.94 -5.43 -14.65
CA LYS A 46 9.84 -5.85 -13.57
C LYS A 46 9.10 -6.67 -12.50
N ALA A 47 7.85 -6.31 -12.19
CA ALA A 47 7.01 -7.09 -11.26
C ALA A 47 6.81 -8.53 -11.77
N ARG A 48 6.52 -8.73 -13.06
CA ARG A 48 6.42 -10.05 -13.69
C ARG A 48 7.72 -10.84 -13.58
N GLN A 49 8.85 -10.20 -13.94
CA GLN A 49 10.17 -10.82 -13.82
C GLN A 49 10.51 -11.22 -12.38
N LEU A 50 10.17 -10.38 -11.42
CA LEU A 50 10.37 -10.66 -10.00
C LEU A 50 9.50 -11.86 -9.56
N ALA A 51 8.23 -11.91 -9.95
CA ALA A 51 7.33 -13.01 -9.66
C ALA A 51 7.80 -14.33 -10.25
N GLU A 52 8.29 -14.33 -11.50
CA GLU A 52 8.93 -15.50 -12.14
C GLU A 52 10.16 -15.96 -11.36
N HIS A 53 11.05 -15.02 -11.01
CA HIS A 53 12.28 -15.34 -10.27
C HIS A 53 11.99 -15.94 -8.89
N ARG A 54 10.89 -15.51 -8.24
CA ARG A 54 10.43 -16.00 -6.94
C ARG A 54 9.55 -17.25 -7.02
N GLY A 55 9.20 -17.72 -8.22
CA GLY A 55 8.38 -18.91 -8.44
C GLY A 55 6.92 -18.74 -8.03
N VAL A 56 6.38 -17.51 -8.10
CA VAL A 56 4.99 -17.17 -7.72
C VAL A 56 4.22 -16.46 -8.86
N ALA A 57 4.69 -16.60 -10.10
CA ALA A 57 4.09 -15.93 -11.26
C ALA A 57 2.62 -16.34 -11.49
N ASP A 58 2.22 -17.53 -11.07
CA ASP A 58 0.85 -18.03 -11.11
C ASP A 58 -0.10 -17.38 -10.11
N ARG A 59 0.44 -16.60 -9.16
CA ARG A 59 -0.30 -15.88 -8.12
C ARG A 59 -0.22 -14.36 -8.22
N VAL A 60 0.51 -13.83 -9.20
CA VAL A 60 0.65 -12.39 -9.42
C VAL A 60 0.06 -12.00 -10.76
N GLU A 61 -1.06 -11.31 -10.72
CA GLU A 61 -1.63 -10.62 -11.87
C GLU A 61 -1.08 -9.20 -11.95
N THR A 62 -0.75 -8.71 -13.16
CA THR A 62 -0.32 -7.33 -13.36
C THR A 62 -1.34 -6.59 -14.22
N VAL A 63 -1.81 -5.43 -13.75
CA VAL A 63 -2.82 -4.60 -14.42
C VAL A 63 -2.27 -3.21 -14.68
N LEU A 64 -2.19 -2.82 -15.96
CA LEU A 64 -1.81 -1.48 -16.37
C LEU A 64 -3.02 -0.55 -16.23
N ALA A 65 -3.06 0.23 -15.15
CA ALA A 65 -4.15 1.16 -14.86
C ALA A 65 -3.70 2.31 -13.96
N ASP A 66 -4.47 3.41 -14.00
CA ASP A 66 -4.32 4.53 -13.08
C ASP A 66 -5.02 4.21 -11.74
N ALA A 67 -4.32 4.43 -10.63
CA ALA A 67 -4.85 4.20 -9.28
C ALA A 67 -6.14 4.98 -8.97
N LEU A 68 -6.36 6.12 -9.63
CA LEU A 68 -7.56 6.93 -9.47
C LEU A 68 -8.81 6.32 -10.14
N THR A 69 -8.62 5.51 -11.17
CA THR A 69 -9.71 4.99 -12.01
C THR A 69 -9.84 3.47 -12.00
N TYR A 70 -8.84 2.77 -11.47
CA TYR A 70 -8.90 1.32 -11.34
C TYR A 70 -10.06 0.89 -10.44
N GLN A 71 -10.64 -0.25 -10.78
CA GLN A 71 -11.65 -0.93 -9.97
C GLN A 71 -11.46 -2.45 -10.13
N PRO A 72 -11.35 -3.22 -9.04
CA PRO A 72 -11.30 -4.67 -9.12
C PRO A 72 -12.64 -5.24 -9.59
N GLU A 73 -12.61 -6.41 -10.25
CA GLU A 73 -13.82 -7.08 -10.75
C GLU A 73 -14.74 -7.61 -9.64
N ALA A 74 -14.16 -7.89 -8.47
CA ALA A 74 -14.87 -8.40 -7.30
C ALA A 74 -14.31 -7.79 -6.01
N PRO A 75 -15.08 -7.81 -4.89
CA PRO A 75 -14.56 -7.40 -3.60
C PRO A 75 -13.34 -8.22 -3.16
N VAL A 76 -12.37 -7.56 -2.54
CA VAL A 76 -11.07 -8.14 -2.17
C VAL A 76 -10.87 -8.23 -0.66
N ASP A 77 -9.91 -9.05 -0.24
CA ASP A 77 -9.58 -9.29 1.16
C ASP A 77 -8.61 -8.26 1.72
N LEU A 78 -7.73 -7.76 0.87
CA LEU A 78 -6.68 -6.82 1.25
C LEU A 78 -6.47 -5.79 0.14
N VAL A 79 -6.32 -4.53 0.52
CA VAL A 79 -5.77 -3.49 -0.34
C VAL A 79 -4.53 -2.93 0.31
N VAL A 80 -3.43 -2.90 -0.42
CA VAL A 80 -2.17 -2.27 -0.03
C VAL A 80 -1.98 -0.99 -0.85
N VAL A 81 -1.71 0.12 -0.16
CA VAL A 81 -1.28 1.39 -0.77
C VAL A 81 0.02 1.79 -0.09
N ALA A 82 1.14 1.58 -0.78
CA ALA A 82 2.47 1.80 -0.24
C ALA A 82 3.22 2.86 -1.04
N TYR A 83 3.51 3.99 -0.38
CA TYR A 83 4.29 5.11 -0.94
C TYR A 83 3.73 5.69 -2.26
N LEU A 84 2.42 5.69 -2.41
CA LEU A 84 1.75 6.37 -3.51
C LEU A 84 1.91 7.88 -3.35
N GLN A 85 2.60 8.52 -4.31
CA GLN A 85 2.92 9.95 -4.28
C GLN A 85 1.97 10.74 -5.18
N LEU A 86 0.85 11.15 -4.63
CA LEU A 86 -0.14 12.03 -5.27
C LEU A 86 -0.49 13.19 -4.33
N PRO A 87 -1.00 14.32 -4.86
CA PRO A 87 -1.57 15.38 -4.03
C PRO A 87 -2.70 14.87 -3.11
N ALA A 88 -2.80 15.40 -1.90
CA ALA A 88 -3.71 14.93 -0.86
C ALA A 88 -5.17 14.72 -1.29
N PRO A 89 -5.82 15.59 -2.13
CA PRO A 89 -7.17 15.33 -2.60
C PRO A 89 -7.29 14.05 -3.46
N MET A 90 -6.25 13.74 -4.25
CA MET A 90 -6.21 12.54 -5.09
C MET A 90 -5.97 11.30 -4.24
N VAL A 91 -5.07 11.38 -3.25
CA VAL A 91 -4.86 10.31 -2.26
C VAL A 91 -6.17 9.98 -1.54
N ARG A 92 -6.90 11.00 -1.07
CA ARG A 92 -8.22 10.80 -0.44
C ARG A 92 -9.16 9.99 -1.33
N THR A 93 -9.26 10.34 -2.61
CA THR A 93 -10.10 9.61 -3.59
C THR A 93 -9.65 8.16 -3.72
N VAL A 94 -8.34 7.90 -3.87
CA VAL A 94 -7.80 6.54 -3.95
C VAL A 94 -8.13 5.73 -2.70
N LEU A 95 -7.95 6.29 -1.50
CA LEU A 95 -8.20 5.59 -0.24
C LEU A 95 -9.70 5.29 -0.04
N GLN A 96 -10.60 6.21 -0.45
CA GLN A 96 -12.04 5.97 -0.42
C GLN A 96 -12.45 4.83 -1.37
N HIS A 97 -11.87 4.77 -2.57
CA HIS A 97 -12.08 3.65 -3.51
C HIS A 97 -11.54 2.35 -2.90
N ALA A 98 -10.31 2.34 -2.39
CA ALA A 98 -9.70 1.18 -1.75
C ALA A 98 -10.56 0.64 -0.60
N ALA A 99 -11.10 1.53 0.25
CA ALA A 99 -12.02 1.15 1.32
C ALA A 99 -13.30 0.49 0.76
N ALA A 100 -13.86 1.02 -0.34
CA ALA A 100 -15.09 0.52 -0.94
C ALA A 100 -14.92 -0.89 -1.55
N TRP A 101 -13.73 -1.27 -2.01
CA TRP A 101 -13.44 -2.58 -2.62
C TRP A 101 -13.35 -3.73 -1.63
N LEU A 102 -13.16 -3.44 -0.34
CA LEU A 102 -12.98 -4.48 0.67
C LEU A 102 -14.29 -5.25 0.90
N ARG A 103 -14.20 -6.58 0.98
CA ARG A 103 -15.30 -7.41 1.49
C ARG A 103 -15.47 -7.22 3.02
N PRO A 104 -16.61 -7.60 3.62
CA PRO A 104 -16.71 -7.66 5.07
C PRO A 104 -15.56 -8.45 5.70
N GLY A 105 -14.89 -7.87 6.69
CA GLY A 105 -13.67 -8.41 7.31
C GLY A 105 -12.36 -8.15 6.56
N GLY A 106 -12.40 -7.64 5.32
CA GLY A 106 -11.21 -7.27 4.55
C GLY A 106 -10.48 -6.06 5.14
N ARG A 107 -9.20 -5.93 4.83
CA ARG A 107 -8.30 -4.91 5.42
C ARG A 107 -7.71 -3.99 4.37
N ALA A 108 -7.50 -2.72 4.75
CA ALA A 108 -6.64 -1.77 4.06
C ALA A 108 -5.34 -1.60 4.82
N PHE A 109 -4.20 -1.68 4.13
CA PHE A 109 -2.87 -1.39 4.65
C PHE A 109 -2.30 -0.19 3.91
N ILE A 110 -2.14 0.93 4.60
CA ILE A 110 -1.68 2.19 4.04
C ILE A 110 -0.36 2.57 4.71
N VAL A 111 0.68 2.81 3.91
CA VAL A 111 1.95 3.33 4.40
C VAL A 111 2.54 4.32 3.40
N ALA A 112 2.97 5.48 3.89
CA ALA A 112 3.64 6.48 3.07
C ALA A 112 4.45 7.42 3.96
N HIS A 113 5.36 8.21 3.37
CA HIS A 113 6.10 9.22 4.11
C HIS A 113 5.15 10.21 4.77
N ASP A 114 5.28 10.37 6.08
CA ASP A 114 4.50 11.35 6.86
C ASP A 114 4.97 12.77 6.59
N ARG A 115 4.08 13.74 6.76
CA ARG A 115 4.39 15.17 6.60
C ARG A 115 5.52 15.61 7.52
N SER A 116 5.58 15.09 8.75
CA SER A 116 6.66 15.39 9.71
C SER A 116 8.03 14.87 9.27
N ASN A 117 8.06 13.89 8.35
CA ASN A 117 9.32 13.37 7.79
C ASN A 117 10.12 14.46 7.06
N HIS A 118 9.44 15.45 6.48
CA HIS A 118 10.09 16.55 5.75
C HIS A 118 11.02 17.40 6.66
N GLU A 119 10.62 17.60 7.90
CA GLU A 119 11.38 18.43 8.85
C GLU A 119 12.21 17.60 9.83
N HIS A 120 11.75 16.42 10.19
CA HIS A 120 12.30 15.63 11.30
C HIS A 120 12.82 14.26 10.90
N GLY A 121 12.56 13.81 9.67
CA GLY A 121 12.94 12.49 9.19
C GLY A 121 14.04 12.50 8.13
N TYR A 122 14.26 11.33 7.52
CA TYR A 122 15.26 11.12 6.48
C TYR A 122 14.67 10.52 5.22
N GLY A 123 15.10 11.07 4.07
CA GLY A 123 14.64 10.58 2.75
C GLY A 123 13.21 10.98 2.43
N GLY A 124 12.63 10.31 1.45
CA GLY A 124 11.32 10.64 0.92
C GLY A 124 11.33 11.73 -0.16
N PRO A 125 10.17 12.04 -0.73
CA PRO A 125 10.05 13.05 -1.76
C PRO A 125 10.31 14.46 -1.19
N PRO A 126 10.95 15.34 -1.96
CA PRO A 126 11.22 16.72 -1.53
C PRO A 126 9.97 17.62 -1.57
N MET A 127 8.86 17.11 -2.08
CA MET A 127 7.60 17.83 -2.30
C MET A 127 6.62 17.58 -1.15
N PRO A 128 6.36 18.57 -0.27
CA PRO A 128 5.47 18.38 0.90
C PRO A 128 4.03 18.02 0.52
N GLU A 129 3.57 18.41 -0.66
CA GLU A 129 2.20 18.18 -1.14
C GLU A 129 1.85 16.71 -1.42
N VAL A 130 2.87 15.85 -1.52
CA VAL A 130 2.66 14.39 -1.71
C VAL A 130 2.92 13.58 -0.45
N LEU A 131 3.22 14.24 0.66
CA LEU A 131 3.39 13.62 1.97
C LEU A 131 2.03 13.41 2.64
N TYR A 132 1.94 12.31 3.39
CA TYR A 132 0.70 11.94 4.06
C TYR A 132 0.57 12.65 5.41
N ASP A 133 -0.66 12.87 5.81
CA ASP A 133 -1.05 13.29 7.14
C ASP A 133 -1.87 12.17 7.78
N LEU A 134 -1.55 11.82 9.03
CA LEU A 134 -2.18 10.69 9.70
C LEU A 134 -3.70 10.89 9.85
N ASP A 135 -4.13 12.08 10.29
CA ASP A 135 -5.54 12.37 10.52
C ASP A 135 -6.34 12.40 9.21
N ASP A 136 -5.78 13.00 8.15
CA ASP A 136 -6.36 13.02 6.81
C ASP A 136 -6.48 11.60 6.22
N THR A 137 -5.47 10.73 6.48
CA THR A 137 -5.46 9.35 6.03
C THR A 137 -6.55 8.54 6.73
N VAL A 138 -6.68 8.67 8.04
CA VAL A 138 -7.75 8.04 8.84
C VAL A 138 -9.12 8.51 8.37
N ALA A 139 -9.30 9.82 8.18
CA ALA A 139 -10.58 10.39 7.73
C ALA A 139 -10.99 9.91 6.32
N ALA A 140 -10.02 9.58 5.45
CA ALA A 140 -10.30 9.02 4.13
C ALA A 140 -10.84 7.59 4.16
N LEU A 141 -10.66 6.87 5.27
CA LEU A 141 -11.10 5.49 5.49
C LEU A 141 -12.41 5.41 6.31
N GLU A 142 -13.25 6.44 6.21
CA GLU A 142 -14.55 6.48 6.88
C GLU A 142 -15.37 5.20 6.63
N GLY A 143 -15.97 4.65 7.69
CA GLY A 143 -16.73 3.40 7.65
C GLY A 143 -15.90 2.13 7.85
N LEU A 144 -14.57 2.23 7.97
CA LEU A 144 -13.71 1.15 8.42
C LEU A 144 -13.38 1.28 9.92
N GLU A 145 -13.13 0.16 10.57
CA GLU A 145 -12.59 0.08 11.92
C GLU A 145 -11.07 0.25 11.86
N ILE A 146 -10.52 1.27 12.53
CA ILE A 146 -9.07 1.51 12.57
C ILE A 146 -8.43 0.56 13.56
N GLU A 147 -7.59 -0.36 13.08
CA GLU A 147 -6.82 -1.30 13.89
C GLU A 147 -5.46 -0.71 14.32
N THR A 148 -4.87 0.12 13.46
CA THR A 148 -3.60 0.84 13.74
C THR A 148 -3.66 2.20 13.05
N ALA A 149 -3.24 3.25 13.75
CA ALA A 149 -2.99 4.56 13.18
C ALA A 149 -1.82 5.21 13.94
N GLU A 150 -0.68 5.35 13.29
CA GLU A 150 0.53 5.89 13.91
C GLU A 150 1.46 6.54 12.89
N VAL A 151 2.31 7.44 13.35
CA VAL A 151 3.51 7.85 12.64
C VAL A 151 4.62 6.91 13.09
N ALA A 152 4.97 5.95 12.23
CA ALA A 152 5.93 4.90 12.51
C ALA A 152 7.35 5.35 12.17
N GLU A 153 8.29 5.00 13.02
CA GLU A 153 9.71 5.18 12.75
C GLU A 153 10.26 4.01 11.94
N ARG A 154 10.98 4.33 10.85
CA ARG A 154 11.67 3.34 10.04
C ARG A 154 13.15 3.67 9.92
N VAL A 155 14.00 2.74 10.35
CA VAL A 155 15.46 2.88 10.22
C VAL A 155 15.86 2.71 8.75
N VAL A 156 16.64 3.66 8.26
CA VAL A 156 17.24 3.66 6.91
C VAL A 156 18.76 3.62 7.08
N GLU A 157 19.37 2.54 6.62
CA GLU A 157 20.82 2.41 6.61
C GLU A 157 21.41 3.33 5.53
N THR A 158 22.37 4.15 5.92
CA THR A 158 23.09 5.06 5.03
C THR A 158 24.59 4.90 5.18
N VAL A 159 25.35 5.48 4.25
CA VAL A 159 26.83 5.46 4.30
C VAL A 159 27.39 6.17 5.53
N ASP A 160 26.62 7.09 6.12
CA ASP A 160 26.98 7.85 7.33
C ASP A 160 26.38 7.27 8.61
N GLY A 161 25.82 6.06 8.54
CA GLY A 161 25.12 5.38 9.65
C GLY A 161 23.60 5.41 9.54
N PRO A 162 22.89 4.80 10.50
CA PRO A 162 21.43 4.70 10.47
C PRO A 162 20.78 6.09 10.62
N ARG A 163 19.70 6.30 9.85
CA ARG A 163 18.83 7.48 9.92
C ARG A 163 17.39 7.01 10.15
N THR A 164 16.55 7.87 10.69
CA THR A 164 15.14 7.57 10.90
C THR A 164 14.27 8.27 9.87
N ALA A 165 13.45 7.52 9.16
CA ALA A 165 12.35 8.04 8.37
C ALA A 165 11.05 7.91 9.17
N LEU A 166 10.11 8.84 8.96
CA LEU A 166 8.81 8.89 9.58
C LEU A 166 7.73 8.57 8.54
N ASP A 167 6.97 7.54 8.79
CA ASP A 167 5.94 7.07 7.87
C ASP A 167 4.55 7.08 8.54
N THR A 168 3.55 7.68 7.91
CA THR A 168 2.14 7.47 8.25
C THR A 168 1.80 6.00 7.99
N LEU A 169 1.34 5.28 9.01
CA LEU A 169 0.89 3.90 8.91
C LEU A 169 -0.54 3.77 9.42
N VAL A 170 -1.44 3.31 8.56
CA VAL A 170 -2.82 3.01 8.93
C VAL A 170 -3.18 1.61 8.47
N ILE A 171 -3.74 0.82 9.40
CA ILE A 171 -4.38 -0.46 9.11
C ILE A 171 -5.84 -0.32 9.52
N ALA A 172 -6.75 -0.59 8.60
CA ALA A 172 -8.17 -0.47 8.83
C ALA A 172 -8.89 -1.71 8.30
N ARG A 173 -9.99 -2.09 8.94
CA ARG A 173 -10.77 -3.28 8.62
C ARG A 173 -12.21 -2.91 8.29
N ARG A 174 -12.78 -3.52 7.27
CA ARG A 174 -14.21 -3.43 7.02
C ARG A 174 -14.98 -4.24 8.08
N PRO A 175 -15.96 -3.66 8.79
CA PRO A 175 -16.80 -4.41 9.72
C PRO A 175 -17.42 -5.66 9.09
N THR A 176 -17.58 -6.72 9.88
CA THR A 176 -18.18 -7.97 9.42
C THR A 176 -19.71 -7.99 9.46
N ALA A 177 -20.35 -6.82 9.74
CA ALA A 177 -21.77 -6.56 9.96
C ALA A 177 -22.29 -7.04 11.31
#